data_173575282dd9066aa911054253a14d24
#
_entry.id   173575282dd9066aa911054253a14d24
#
_cell.length_a   1.000
_cell.length_b   1.000
_cell.length_c   1.000
_cell.angle_alpha   90.00
_cell.angle_beta   90.00
_cell.angle_gamma   90.00
#
_symmetry.space_group_name_H-M   'P 1'
#
loop_
_entity.id
_entity.type
_entity.pdbx_description
1 polymer ?
#
loop_
_entity_poly.entity_id
_entity_poly.type
_entity_poly.pdbx_seq_one_letter_code
_entity_poly.pdbx_strand_id
1 'polypeptide(L)'
;MLIDINKKKAEGEAMDLNHGVAFSGGNMEIYAGEYSDCRDADLIVLTAGLPQKERQSRLDLLKENRKIFESILHSVLQSGFCGIFLVATNPVDIMTRIVYEISGFSPEKVIGTGTALDTARLRYLLGEKFMIDPRNMHAYVMGEHGDSEFVPWSQAMMATKPIFDLCGETKGCHFQELLELEEEVRMAAYKIIEAKKATYYGIGMAMARITKAIFGNEYSVLTVSAYLQGEYGESGIYIGIPCVVNRMGIQRIVELPLGGEEKQRLHSSCEMLENTYQEI
;
A
#
# COMPACT_ATOMS: atom_id res chain seq x y z
N MET A 1 -3.58 -18.00 9.09
CA MET A 1 -3.04 -17.89 10.47
C MET A 1 -3.06 -16.45 10.92
N LEU A 2 -3.42 -16.15 12.17
CA LEU A 2 -3.38 -14.83 12.81
C LEU A 2 -2.45 -14.87 14.02
N ILE A 3 -1.61 -13.84 14.14
CA ILE A 3 -0.72 -13.66 15.31
C ILE A 3 -0.98 -12.26 15.87
N ASP A 4 -1.29 -12.16 17.15
CA ASP A 4 -1.44 -10.90 17.89
C ASP A 4 -0.80 -11.07 19.27
N ILE A 5 -0.21 -10.01 19.83
CA ILE A 5 0.31 -10.00 21.20
C ILE A 5 -0.80 -10.37 22.21
N ASN A 6 -2.04 -10.04 21.88
CA ASN A 6 -3.23 -10.50 22.59
C ASN A 6 -3.77 -11.78 21.94
N LYS A 7 -3.29 -12.93 22.38
CA LYS A 7 -3.67 -14.23 21.84
C LYS A 7 -5.19 -14.48 21.85
N LYS A 8 -5.90 -14.05 22.90
CA LYS A 8 -7.36 -14.18 22.97
C LYS A 8 -8.06 -13.38 21.89
N LYS A 9 -7.51 -12.21 21.53
CA LYS A 9 -8.02 -11.43 20.40
C LYS A 9 -7.82 -12.18 19.09
N ALA A 10 -6.64 -12.74 18.83
CA ALA A 10 -6.37 -13.53 17.63
C ALA A 10 -7.31 -14.76 17.53
N GLU A 11 -7.56 -15.44 18.66
CA GLU A 11 -8.51 -16.57 18.74
C GLU A 11 -9.95 -16.12 18.40
N GLY A 12 -10.39 -14.98 18.94
CA GLY A 12 -11.72 -14.42 18.66
C GLY A 12 -11.89 -14.02 17.20
N GLU A 13 -10.90 -13.30 16.62
CA GLU A 13 -10.89 -12.91 15.21
C GLU A 13 -10.88 -14.15 14.28
N ALA A 14 -10.10 -15.18 14.61
CA ALA A 14 -10.07 -16.43 13.86
C ALA A 14 -11.43 -17.15 13.88
N MET A 15 -12.09 -17.17 15.04
CA MET A 15 -13.42 -17.76 15.19
C MET A 15 -14.46 -17.02 14.36
N ASP A 16 -14.49 -15.69 14.43
CA ASP A 16 -15.45 -14.85 13.69
C ASP A 16 -15.26 -14.99 12.18
N LEU A 17 -14.02 -14.96 11.69
CA LEU A 17 -13.71 -15.18 10.29
C LEU A 17 -14.09 -16.59 9.82
N ASN A 18 -13.84 -17.65 10.63
CA ASN A 18 -14.24 -19.02 10.28
C ASN A 18 -15.76 -19.17 10.14
N HIS A 19 -16.54 -18.45 10.94
CA HIS A 19 -18.01 -18.46 10.79
C HIS A 19 -18.45 -17.88 9.44
N GLY A 20 -17.65 -16.98 8.85
CA GLY A 20 -17.90 -16.42 7.53
C GLY A 20 -17.45 -17.29 6.36
N VAL A 21 -16.58 -18.28 6.57
CA VAL A 21 -15.98 -19.09 5.49
C VAL A 21 -17.04 -19.81 4.65
N ALA A 22 -18.15 -20.25 5.26
CA ALA A 22 -19.25 -20.90 4.54
C ALA A 22 -19.90 -20.01 3.46
N PHE A 23 -19.75 -18.68 3.57
CA PHE A 23 -20.27 -17.70 2.62
C PHE A 23 -19.18 -17.17 1.68
N SER A 24 -17.92 -17.57 1.88
CA SER A 24 -16.81 -17.23 1.00
C SER A 24 -16.77 -18.20 -0.19
N GLY A 25 -16.17 -17.77 -1.30
CA GLY A 25 -16.03 -18.63 -2.49
C GLY A 25 -14.93 -19.69 -2.39
N GLY A 26 -14.36 -19.96 -1.23
CA GLY A 26 -13.25 -20.89 -1.05
C GLY A 26 -13.24 -21.56 0.30
N ASN A 27 -12.46 -22.64 0.41
CA ASN A 27 -12.14 -23.28 1.67
C ASN A 27 -10.85 -22.69 2.23
N MET A 28 -10.87 -22.26 3.48
CA MET A 28 -9.69 -21.86 4.19
C MET A 28 -9.79 -22.24 5.67
N GLU A 29 -8.66 -22.53 6.27
CA GLU A 29 -8.53 -22.74 7.71
C GLU A 29 -7.94 -21.48 8.33
N ILE A 30 -8.64 -20.90 9.30
CA ILE A 30 -8.22 -19.67 9.99
C ILE A 30 -8.02 -20.00 11.46
N TYR A 31 -6.83 -19.75 11.97
CA TYR A 31 -6.48 -20.05 13.35
C TYR A 31 -5.53 -19.00 13.94
N ALA A 32 -5.52 -18.91 15.27
CA ALA A 32 -4.51 -18.18 16.01
C ALA A 32 -3.24 -19.03 16.09
N GLY A 33 -2.13 -18.52 15.57
CA GLY A 33 -0.86 -19.23 15.49
C GLY A 33 0.22 -18.61 16.36
N GLU A 34 1.40 -19.19 16.28
CA GLU A 34 2.62 -18.74 16.94
C GLU A 34 3.69 -18.39 15.88
N TYR A 35 4.74 -17.66 16.28
CA TYR A 35 5.81 -17.31 15.34
C TYR A 35 6.54 -18.50 14.72
N SER A 36 6.55 -19.68 15.39
CA SER A 36 7.10 -20.93 14.82
C SER A 36 6.37 -21.35 13.54
N ASP A 37 5.08 -21.05 13.43
CA ASP A 37 4.27 -21.42 12.28
C ASP A 37 4.58 -20.57 11.04
N CYS A 38 5.29 -19.46 11.22
CA CYS A 38 5.73 -18.60 10.11
C CYS A 38 6.72 -19.32 9.18
N ARG A 39 7.38 -20.38 9.64
CA ARG A 39 8.36 -21.14 8.84
C ARG A 39 7.83 -21.57 7.48
N ASP A 40 6.60 -22.04 7.45
CA ASP A 40 5.98 -22.63 6.27
C ASP A 40 5.02 -21.62 5.57
N ALA A 41 5.04 -20.36 6.00
CA ALA A 41 4.23 -19.33 5.37
C ALA A 41 4.84 -18.83 4.04
N ASP A 42 4.01 -18.63 3.03
CA ASP A 42 4.41 -18.03 1.76
C ASP A 42 4.39 -16.50 1.83
N LEU A 43 3.51 -15.93 2.67
CA LEU A 43 3.30 -14.49 2.80
C LEU A 43 3.01 -14.14 4.27
N ILE A 44 3.69 -13.13 4.76
CA ILE A 44 3.38 -12.49 6.05
C ILE A 44 2.90 -11.06 5.78
N VAL A 45 1.69 -10.76 6.26
CA VAL A 45 1.11 -9.42 6.22
C VAL A 45 1.33 -8.74 7.56
N LEU A 46 2.08 -7.64 7.56
CA LEU A 46 2.41 -6.86 8.75
C LEU A 46 1.45 -5.68 8.89
N THR A 47 0.57 -5.77 9.88
CA THR A 47 -0.41 -4.72 10.23
C THR A 47 -0.26 -4.26 11.67
N ALA A 48 0.74 -4.77 12.39
CA ALA A 48 1.02 -4.41 13.77
C ALA A 48 1.45 -2.93 13.85
N GLY A 49 1.01 -2.25 14.89
CA GLY A 49 1.39 -0.87 15.15
C GLY A 49 0.58 -0.26 16.28
N LEU A 50 1.10 0.79 16.87
CA LEU A 50 0.39 1.55 17.89
C LEU A 50 -0.45 2.65 17.24
N PRO A 51 -1.65 2.92 17.75
CA PRO A 51 -2.37 4.12 17.38
C PRO A 51 -1.68 5.35 17.95
N GLN A 52 -1.70 6.46 17.22
CA GLN A 52 -1.15 7.73 17.70
C GLN A 52 -1.92 8.21 18.94
N LYS A 53 -1.19 8.50 20.01
CA LYS A 53 -1.75 9.05 21.25
C LYS A 53 -1.92 10.57 21.13
N GLU A 54 -2.81 11.15 21.96
CA GLU A 54 -2.89 12.60 22.07
C GLU A 54 -1.52 13.20 22.39
N ARG A 55 -1.14 14.25 21.67
CA ARG A 55 0.14 14.97 21.81
C ARG A 55 1.41 14.17 21.48
N GLN A 56 1.31 12.95 20.93
CA GLN A 56 2.47 12.20 20.47
C GLN A 56 2.87 12.72 19.07
N SER A 57 4.15 12.99 18.87
CA SER A 57 4.64 13.34 17.54
C SER A 57 4.60 12.12 16.61
N ARG A 58 4.50 12.36 15.29
CA ARG A 58 4.59 11.29 14.29
C ARG A 58 5.93 10.54 14.38
N LEU A 59 7.00 11.26 14.67
CA LEU A 59 8.34 10.70 14.82
C LEU A 59 8.46 9.77 16.03
N ASP A 60 7.90 10.16 17.19
CA ASP A 60 7.91 9.29 18.38
C ASP A 60 7.13 8.01 18.15
N LEU A 61 5.97 8.11 17.50
CA LEU A 61 5.16 6.94 17.11
C LEU A 61 5.94 6.02 16.17
N LEU A 62 6.64 6.59 15.21
CA LEU A 62 7.45 5.83 14.25
C LEU A 62 8.60 5.08 14.95
N LYS A 63 9.29 5.72 15.89
CA LYS A 63 10.32 5.08 16.72
C LYS A 63 9.77 3.94 17.60
N GLU A 64 8.56 4.10 18.15
CA GLU A 64 7.90 3.04 18.90
C GLU A 64 7.50 1.87 17.96
N ASN A 65 6.94 2.15 16.81
CA ASN A 65 6.57 1.14 15.81
C ASN A 65 7.80 0.39 15.26
N ARG A 66 8.92 1.06 15.05
CA ARG A 66 10.19 0.41 14.67
C ARG A 66 10.59 -0.68 15.66
N LYS A 67 10.56 -0.40 16.98
CA LYS A 67 10.87 -1.40 18.02
C LYS A 67 9.92 -2.60 18.00
N ILE A 68 8.64 -2.36 17.72
CA ILE A 68 7.66 -3.44 17.58
C ILE A 68 8.02 -4.31 16.39
N PHE A 69 8.34 -3.71 15.24
CA PHE A 69 8.75 -4.42 14.04
C PHE A 69 10.05 -5.19 14.24
N GLU A 70 11.05 -4.61 14.91
CA GLU A 70 12.31 -5.31 15.29
C GLU A 70 12.01 -6.59 16.07
N SER A 71 11.11 -6.53 17.06
CA SER A 71 10.71 -7.71 17.85
C SER A 71 9.96 -8.76 17.02
N ILE A 72 9.01 -8.33 16.19
CA ILE A 72 8.25 -9.24 15.32
C ILE A 72 9.18 -9.91 14.31
N LEU A 73 9.98 -9.12 13.60
CA LEU A 73 10.88 -9.62 12.57
C LEU A 73 11.92 -10.58 13.13
N HIS A 74 12.47 -10.28 14.33
CA HIS A 74 13.37 -11.21 14.99
C HIS A 74 12.71 -12.59 15.19
N SER A 75 11.48 -12.62 15.71
CA SER A 75 10.74 -13.87 15.94
C SER A 75 10.40 -14.58 14.64
N VAL A 76 9.98 -13.84 13.61
CA VAL A 76 9.67 -14.39 12.29
C VAL A 76 10.91 -14.99 11.62
N LEU A 77 12.04 -14.28 11.65
CA LEU A 77 13.29 -14.74 11.04
C LEU A 77 13.85 -15.97 11.76
N GLN A 78 13.71 -16.03 13.08
CA GLN A 78 14.08 -17.22 13.88
C GLN A 78 13.27 -18.46 13.51
N SER A 79 12.05 -18.32 13.01
CA SER A 79 11.26 -19.46 12.53
C SER A 79 11.84 -20.10 11.26
N GLY A 80 12.67 -19.39 10.52
CA GLY A 80 13.18 -19.80 9.20
C GLY A 80 12.27 -19.37 8.04
N PHE A 81 11.41 -18.37 8.23
CA PHE A 81 10.59 -17.81 7.17
C PHE A 81 11.42 -17.34 5.97
N CYS A 82 10.98 -17.65 4.75
CA CYS A 82 11.66 -17.28 3.49
C CYS A 82 10.68 -16.79 2.39
N GLY A 83 9.44 -16.51 2.75
CA GLY A 83 8.38 -16.05 1.84
C GLY A 83 8.48 -14.55 1.49
N ILE A 84 7.34 -13.90 1.41
CA ILE A 84 7.20 -12.47 1.05
C ILE A 84 6.65 -11.72 2.27
N PHE A 85 7.16 -10.51 2.52
CA PHE A 85 6.56 -9.56 3.45
C PHE A 85 5.65 -8.58 2.69
N LEU A 86 4.43 -8.39 3.19
CA LEU A 86 3.50 -7.32 2.79
C LEU A 86 3.24 -6.40 3.98
N VAL A 87 3.68 -5.17 3.89
CA VAL A 87 3.59 -4.18 4.97
C VAL A 87 2.42 -3.24 4.72
N ALA A 88 1.58 -3.04 5.74
CA ALA A 88 0.44 -2.12 5.68
C ALA A 88 0.42 -1.09 6.83
N THR A 89 1.37 -1.16 7.74
CA THR A 89 1.49 -0.24 8.87
C THR A 89 2.06 1.11 8.43
N ASN A 90 1.39 2.19 8.79
CA ASN A 90 1.83 3.55 8.49
C ASN A 90 2.92 4.06 9.44
N PRO A 91 3.83 4.93 8.93
CA PRO A 91 4.01 5.34 7.52
C PRO A 91 4.55 4.19 6.67
N VAL A 92 3.76 3.71 5.70
CA VAL A 92 3.98 2.42 5.06
C VAL A 92 5.32 2.32 4.32
N ASP A 93 5.73 3.37 3.62
CA ASP A 93 6.98 3.36 2.85
C ASP A 93 8.20 3.25 3.77
N ILE A 94 8.21 3.98 4.88
CA ILE A 94 9.26 3.93 5.90
C ILE A 94 9.27 2.59 6.63
N MET A 95 8.08 2.09 7.03
CA MET A 95 7.98 0.79 7.70
C MET A 95 8.38 -0.36 6.78
N THR A 96 8.13 -0.25 5.47
CA THR A 96 8.58 -1.22 4.48
C THR A 96 10.10 -1.23 4.35
N ARG A 97 10.75 -0.05 4.33
CA ARG A 97 12.21 0.07 4.36
C ARG A 97 12.81 -0.54 5.62
N ILE A 98 12.21 -0.32 6.78
CA ILE A 98 12.63 -0.94 8.05
C ILE A 98 12.57 -2.48 7.96
N VAL A 99 11.49 -3.03 7.41
CA VAL A 99 11.36 -4.49 7.19
C VAL A 99 12.45 -4.99 6.25
N TYR A 100 12.72 -4.30 5.16
CA TYR A 100 13.77 -4.66 4.21
C TYR A 100 15.15 -4.69 4.89
N GLU A 101 15.52 -3.64 5.60
CA GLU A 101 16.84 -3.53 6.24
C GLU A 101 17.04 -4.57 7.35
N ILE A 102 16.02 -4.83 8.18
CA ILE A 102 16.11 -5.80 9.27
C ILE A 102 16.07 -7.23 8.77
N SER A 103 15.21 -7.52 7.79
CA SER A 103 15.06 -8.89 7.30
C SER A 103 16.23 -9.35 6.43
N GLY A 104 16.90 -8.43 5.74
CA GLY A 104 17.93 -8.76 4.75
C GLY A 104 17.40 -9.51 3.53
N PHE A 105 16.08 -9.50 3.32
CA PHE A 105 15.46 -10.11 2.15
C PHE A 105 15.74 -9.27 0.90
N SER A 106 15.64 -9.89 -0.27
CA SER A 106 15.73 -9.15 -1.53
C SER A 106 14.54 -8.16 -1.65
N PRO A 107 14.73 -6.98 -2.26
CA PRO A 107 13.73 -5.94 -2.31
C PRO A 107 12.43 -6.38 -2.99
N GLU A 108 12.48 -7.36 -3.89
CA GLU A 108 11.31 -7.91 -4.58
C GLU A 108 10.37 -8.66 -3.61
N LYS A 109 10.91 -9.16 -2.50
CA LYS A 109 10.17 -9.92 -1.48
C LYS A 109 9.65 -9.06 -0.33
N VAL A 110 9.95 -7.78 -0.32
CA VAL A 110 9.46 -6.84 0.71
C VAL A 110 8.62 -5.78 0.02
N ILE A 111 7.32 -5.83 0.26
CA ILE A 111 6.32 -5.03 -0.46
C ILE A 111 5.54 -4.23 0.57
N GLY A 112 5.41 -2.92 0.37
CA GLY A 112 4.42 -2.13 1.10
C GLY A 112 3.11 -2.01 0.32
N THR A 113 2.00 -1.80 1.00
CA THR A 113 0.73 -1.53 0.31
C THR A 113 0.77 -0.27 -0.53
N GLY A 114 1.70 0.66 -0.22
CA GLY A 114 1.94 1.88 -0.97
C GLY A 114 0.67 2.66 -1.24
N THR A 115 0.55 3.17 -2.43
CA THR A 115 -0.60 3.94 -2.92
C THR A 115 -1.66 3.09 -3.65
N ALA A 116 -1.72 1.77 -3.37
CA ALA A 116 -2.70 0.88 -4.00
C ALA A 116 -4.15 1.26 -3.64
N LEU A 117 -4.39 1.63 -2.37
CA LEU A 117 -5.71 2.08 -1.92
C LEU A 117 -6.05 3.46 -2.48
N ASP A 118 -5.09 4.38 -2.54
CA ASP A 118 -5.28 5.74 -3.08
C ASP A 118 -5.59 5.69 -4.58
N THR A 119 -4.91 4.80 -5.30
CA THR A 119 -5.23 4.49 -6.70
C THR A 119 -6.66 3.94 -6.86
N ALA A 120 -7.11 3.09 -5.95
CA ALA A 120 -8.49 2.60 -5.98
C ALA A 120 -9.51 3.72 -5.71
N ARG A 121 -9.21 4.62 -4.76
CA ARG A 121 -10.02 5.82 -4.49
C ARG A 121 -10.10 6.74 -5.70
N LEU A 122 -8.95 7.03 -6.31
CA LEU A 122 -8.89 7.84 -7.53
C LEU A 122 -9.76 7.26 -8.64
N ARG A 123 -9.62 5.96 -8.91
CA ARG A 123 -10.41 5.28 -9.95
C ARG A 123 -11.90 5.30 -9.63
N TYR A 124 -12.27 5.15 -8.36
CA TYR A 124 -13.66 5.26 -7.93
C TYR A 124 -14.23 6.66 -8.23
N LEU A 125 -13.53 7.73 -7.82
CA LEU A 125 -13.96 9.10 -8.05
C LEU A 125 -14.04 9.45 -9.55
N LEU A 126 -13.06 9.01 -10.33
CA LEU A 126 -13.11 9.16 -11.79
C LEU A 126 -14.28 8.37 -12.40
N GLY A 127 -14.55 7.18 -11.89
CA GLY A 127 -15.69 6.37 -12.29
C GLY A 127 -17.01 7.08 -12.06
N GLU A 128 -17.20 7.68 -10.89
CA GLU A 128 -18.37 8.49 -10.55
C GLU A 128 -18.50 9.72 -11.48
N LYS A 129 -17.40 10.46 -11.63
CA LYS A 129 -17.38 11.68 -12.46
C LYS A 129 -17.74 11.42 -13.92
N PHE A 130 -17.20 10.36 -14.50
CA PHE A 130 -17.39 10.03 -15.92
C PHE A 130 -18.48 8.96 -16.17
N MET A 131 -19.15 8.48 -15.12
CA MET A 131 -20.16 7.40 -15.18
C MET A 131 -19.61 6.13 -15.86
N ILE A 132 -18.42 5.71 -15.48
CA ILE A 132 -17.69 4.57 -16.03
C ILE A 132 -17.26 3.65 -14.89
N ASP A 133 -17.31 2.34 -15.10
CA ASP A 133 -16.80 1.39 -14.11
C ASP A 133 -15.33 1.69 -13.78
N PRO A 134 -14.98 1.86 -12.50
CA PRO A 134 -13.61 2.18 -12.06
C PRO A 134 -12.52 1.24 -12.60
N ARG A 135 -12.88 -0.01 -12.93
CA ARG A 135 -11.96 -1.00 -13.53
C ARG A 135 -11.48 -0.62 -14.93
N ASN A 136 -12.18 0.26 -15.62
CA ASN A 136 -11.82 0.75 -16.96
C ASN A 136 -10.96 2.03 -16.91
N MET A 137 -10.66 2.54 -15.71
CA MET A 137 -9.77 3.67 -15.51
C MET A 137 -8.33 3.20 -15.34
N HIS A 138 -7.43 3.70 -16.17
CA HIS A 138 -5.99 3.50 -16.08
C HIS A 138 -5.35 4.77 -15.54
N ALA A 139 -5.56 5.02 -14.26
CA ALA A 139 -4.99 6.13 -13.51
C ALA A 139 -4.33 5.57 -12.25
N TYR A 140 -3.26 6.22 -11.79
CA TYR A 140 -2.45 5.79 -10.66
C TYR A 140 -2.21 6.95 -9.72
N VAL A 141 -2.07 6.67 -8.43
CA VAL A 141 -1.48 7.56 -7.45
C VAL A 141 -0.06 7.08 -7.21
N MET A 142 0.91 7.98 -7.23
CA MET A 142 2.33 7.70 -7.03
C MET A 142 2.88 8.59 -5.91
N GLY A 143 4.08 8.28 -5.47
CA GLY A 143 4.74 9.01 -4.38
C GLY A 143 4.62 8.31 -3.03
N GLU A 144 4.93 9.01 -1.97
CA GLU A 144 4.69 8.59 -0.59
C GLU A 144 3.19 8.35 -0.38
N HIS A 145 2.83 7.28 0.35
CA HIS A 145 1.47 7.16 0.85
C HIS A 145 1.24 8.18 1.97
N GLY A 146 0.87 9.41 1.62
CA GLY A 146 0.72 10.54 2.54
C GLY A 146 0.51 11.86 1.82
N ASP A 147 0.98 12.94 2.45
CA ASP A 147 0.70 14.30 1.98
C ASP A 147 1.38 14.66 0.66
N SER A 148 2.45 13.94 0.26
CA SER A 148 3.19 14.17 -0.97
C SER A 148 2.83 13.23 -2.13
N GLU A 149 1.78 12.42 -1.97
CA GLU A 149 1.26 11.61 -3.08
C GLU A 149 0.77 12.50 -4.23
N PHE A 150 0.80 11.98 -5.44
CA PHE A 150 0.35 12.71 -6.62
C PHE A 150 -0.21 11.79 -7.70
N VAL A 151 -1.01 12.37 -8.58
CA VAL A 151 -1.51 11.70 -9.77
C VAL A 151 -0.69 12.14 -10.99
N PRO A 152 -0.03 11.22 -11.72
CA PRO A 152 0.57 11.53 -13.01
C PRO A 152 -0.53 11.67 -14.08
N TRP A 153 -1.19 12.81 -14.10
CA TRP A 153 -2.32 13.11 -14.97
C TRP A 153 -2.01 12.97 -16.46
N SER A 154 -0.74 13.20 -16.83
CA SER A 154 -0.26 13.00 -18.21
C SER A 154 -0.40 11.54 -18.68
N GLN A 155 -0.48 10.59 -17.74
CA GLN A 155 -0.54 9.15 -17.98
C GLN A 155 -1.92 8.55 -17.65
N ALA A 156 -2.87 9.38 -17.20
CA ALA A 156 -4.20 8.91 -16.84
C ALA A 156 -5.06 8.72 -18.11
N MET A 157 -5.67 7.54 -18.23
CA MET A 157 -6.46 7.15 -19.40
C MET A 157 -7.75 6.42 -19.00
N MET A 158 -8.78 6.58 -19.81
CA MET A 158 -9.94 5.73 -19.84
C MET A 158 -9.91 4.91 -21.14
N ALA A 159 -9.78 3.59 -21.02
CA ALA A 159 -9.40 2.74 -22.14
C ALA A 159 -8.08 3.24 -22.76
N THR A 160 -8.11 3.74 -23.98
CA THR A 160 -6.95 4.33 -24.67
C THR A 160 -7.06 5.85 -24.84
N LYS A 161 -8.10 6.47 -24.25
CA LYS A 161 -8.34 7.90 -24.38
C LYS A 161 -7.71 8.64 -23.21
N PRO A 162 -6.84 9.62 -23.43
CA PRO A 162 -6.29 10.46 -22.37
C PRO A 162 -7.40 11.12 -21.55
N ILE A 163 -7.17 11.23 -20.24
CA ILE A 163 -8.16 11.81 -19.34
C ILE A 163 -8.46 13.28 -19.65
N PHE A 164 -7.47 14.02 -20.17
CA PHE A 164 -7.65 15.41 -20.59
C PHE A 164 -8.62 15.56 -21.76
N ASP A 165 -8.58 14.65 -22.73
CA ASP A 165 -9.49 14.65 -23.86
C ASP A 165 -10.90 14.32 -23.39
N LEU A 166 -11.02 13.32 -22.51
CA LEU A 166 -12.30 12.96 -21.92
C LEU A 166 -12.90 14.12 -21.10
N CYS A 167 -12.07 14.80 -20.32
CA CYS A 167 -12.48 15.97 -19.56
C CYS A 167 -12.94 17.11 -20.49
N GLY A 168 -12.23 17.39 -21.57
CA GLY A 168 -12.61 18.41 -22.56
C GLY A 168 -13.93 18.15 -23.26
N GLU A 169 -14.35 16.90 -23.43
CA GLU A 169 -15.64 16.51 -23.99
C GLU A 169 -16.79 16.47 -22.98
N THR A 170 -16.47 16.39 -21.68
CA THR A 170 -17.46 16.29 -20.61
C THR A 170 -17.86 17.68 -20.14
N LYS A 171 -19.13 18.03 -20.30
CA LYS A 171 -19.64 19.33 -19.89
C LYS A 171 -19.36 19.60 -18.41
N GLY A 172 -18.68 20.72 -18.16
CA GLY A 172 -18.31 21.13 -16.79
C GLY A 172 -17.08 20.45 -16.25
N CYS A 173 -16.32 19.67 -17.04
CA CYS A 173 -15.03 19.14 -16.60
C CYS A 173 -13.89 20.07 -17.09
N HIS A 174 -13.09 20.50 -16.15
CA HIS A 174 -11.88 21.30 -16.36
C HIS A 174 -10.71 20.69 -15.58
N PHE A 175 -9.49 21.01 -15.94
CA PHE A 175 -8.31 20.48 -15.24
C PHE A 175 -8.33 20.75 -13.72
N GLN A 176 -8.85 21.88 -13.31
CA GLN A 176 -8.99 22.22 -11.88
C GLN A 176 -9.82 21.18 -11.12
N GLU A 177 -10.85 20.61 -11.73
CA GLU A 177 -11.66 19.57 -11.08
C GLU A 177 -10.93 18.24 -10.94
N LEU A 178 -9.96 17.93 -11.82
CA LEU A 178 -9.08 16.78 -11.67
C LEU A 178 -8.14 16.98 -10.47
N LEU A 179 -7.63 18.20 -10.25
CA LEU A 179 -6.83 18.52 -9.06
C LEU A 179 -7.65 18.45 -7.77
N GLU A 180 -8.91 18.84 -7.82
CA GLU A 180 -9.84 18.67 -6.68
C GLU A 180 -10.09 17.20 -6.34
N LEU A 181 -10.18 16.32 -7.35
CA LEU A 181 -10.26 14.88 -7.14
C LEU A 181 -8.97 14.31 -6.51
N GLU A 182 -7.80 14.78 -6.93
CA GLU A 182 -6.51 14.41 -6.33
C GLU A 182 -6.48 14.77 -4.83
N GLU A 183 -6.92 15.97 -4.48
CA GLU A 183 -7.03 16.41 -3.10
C GLU A 183 -8.07 15.59 -2.31
N GLU A 184 -9.19 15.23 -2.95
CA GLU A 184 -10.20 14.39 -2.32
C GLU A 184 -9.66 12.99 -2.00
N VAL A 185 -8.83 12.40 -2.86
CA VAL A 185 -8.13 11.13 -2.61
C VAL A 185 -7.25 11.26 -1.38
N ARG A 186 -6.39 12.29 -1.33
CA ARG A 186 -5.46 12.56 -0.22
C ARG A 186 -6.20 12.73 1.11
N MET A 187 -7.32 13.44 1.09
CA MET A 187 -8.12 13.71 2.28
C MET A 187 -9.08 12.58 2.68
N ALA A 188 -9.22 11.54 1.86
CA ALA A 188 -10.21 10.49 2.11
C ALA A 188 -9.99 9.75 3.43
N ALA A 189 -8.74 9.41 3.77
CA ALA A 189 -8.43 8.71 5.02
C ALA A 189 -8.79 9.57 6.24
N TYR A 190 -8.48 10.87 6.21
CA TYR A 190 -8.78 11.80 7.30
C TYR A 190 -10.29 11.91 7.53
N LYS A 191 -11.08 12.09 6.46
CA LYS A 191 -12.55 12.14 6.53
C LYS A 191 -13.16 10.85 7.12
N ILE A 192 -12.64 9.68 6.70
CA ILE A 192 -13.11 8.38 7.19
C ILE A 192 -12.78 8.20 8.68
N ILE A 193 -11.56 8.55 9.10
CA ILE A 193 -11.11 8.42 10.49
C ILE A 193 -11.87 9.39 11.38
N GLU A 194 -12.12 10.62 10.93
CA GLU A 194 -12.95 11.58 11.67
C GLU A 194 -14.34 11.01 11.92
N ALA A 195 -14.97 10.45 10.88
CA ALA A 195 -16.35 9.94 10.95
C ALA A 195 -16.50 8.66 11.78
N LYS A 196 -15.57 7.70 11.68
CA LYS A 196 -15.71 6.36 12.27
C LYS A 196 -14.53 5.89 13.12
N LYS A 197 -13.57 6.78 13.40
CA LYS A 197 -12.38 6.59 14.25
C LYS A 197 -11.32 5.64 13.71
N ALA A 198 -11.59 4.91 12.65
CA ALA A 198 -10.64 4.01 11.99
C ALA A 198 -11.01 3.77 10.52
N THR A 199 -10.05 3.30 9.73
CA THR A 199 -10.26 2.78 8.38
C THR A 199 -9.71 1.35 8.31
N TYR A 200 -10.47 0.40 7.78
CA TYR A 200 -10.06 -1.00 7.69
C TYR A 200 -10.60 -1.73 6.46
N TYR A 201 -11.76 -1.38 5.92
CA TYR A 201 -12.34 -2.12 4.78
C TYR A 201 -11.55 -1.88 3.49
N GLY A 202 -11.23 -0.62 3.17
CA GLY A 202 -10.48 -0.28 1.97
C GLY A 202 -9.08 -0.88 1.97
N ILE A 203 -8.34 -0.72 3.08
CA ILE A 203 -6.99 -1.31 3.19
C ILE A 203 -7.04 -2.83 3.22
N GLY A 204 -8.05 -3.44 3.85
CA GLY A 204 -8.27 -4.89 3.81
C GLY A 204 -8.45 -5.39 2.38
N MET A 205 -9.24 -4.69 1.56
CA MET A 205 -9.43 -5.02 0.14
C MET A 205 -8.16 -4.80 -0.69
N ALA A 206 -7.37 -3.76 -0.39
CA ALA A 206 -6.08 -3.54 -1.05
C ALA A 206 -5.09 -4.68 -0.75
N MET A 207 -4.95 -5.06 0.52
CA MET A 207 -4.14 -6.22 0.92
C MET A 207 -4.61 -7.50 0.26
N ALA A 208 -5.92 -7.76 0.24
CA ALA A 208 -6.50 -8.92 -0.43
C ALA A 208 -6.21 -8.92 -1.95
N ARG A 209 -6.25 -7.75 -2.59
CA ARG A 209 -5.92 -7.58 -4.02
C ARG A 209 -4.46 -7.89 -4.32
N ILE A 210 -3.54 -7.37 -3.49
CA ILE A 210 -2.09 -7.64 -3.63
C ILE A 210 -1.81 -9.13 -3.38
N THR A 211 -2.36 -9.69 -2.30
CA THR A 211 -2.26 -11.12 -1.96
C THR A 211 -2.77 -12.01 -3.09
N LYS A 212 -3.91 -11.66 -3.69
CA LYS A 212 -4.46 -12.38 -4.85
C LYS A 212 -3.50 -12.34 -6.04
N ALA A 213 -2.86 -11.21 -6.32
CA ALA A 213 -1.88 -11.11 -7.41
C ALA A 213 -0.66 -12.02 -7.18
N ILE A 214 -0.20 -12.11 -5.93
CA ILE A 214 0.92 -12.97 -5.55
C ILE A 214 0.52 -14.45 -5.69
N PHE A 215 -0.51 -14.91 -4.99
CA PHE A 215 -0.91 -16.33 -5.01
C PHE A 215 -1.46 -16.79 -6.35
N GLY A 216 -2.16 -15.90 -7.08
CA GLY A 216 -2.67 -16.17 -8.42
C GLY A 216 -1.60 -16.12 -9.52
N ASN A 217 -0.36 -15.70 -9.20
CA ASN A 217 0.70 -15.45 -10.19
C ASN A 217 0.23 -14.59 -11.36
N GLU A 218 -0.47 -13.49 -11.04
CA GLU A 218 -1.27 -12.76 -12.03
C GLU A 218 -0.46 -11.83 -12.95
N TYR A 219 0.74 -11.42 -12.57
CA TYR A 219 1.51 -10.36 -13.24
C TYR A 219 0.72 -9.03 -13.32
N SER A 220 -0.02 -8.73 -12.28
CA SER A 220 -0.85 -7.53 -12.19
C SER A 220 -0.03 -6.28 -11.94
N VAL A 221 -0.39 -5.17 -12.59
CA VAL A 221 0.19 -3.86 -12.31
C VAL A 221 -0.56 -3.23 -11.14
N LEU A 222 0.15 -3.01 -10.03
CA LEU A 222 -0.35 -2.41 -8.79
C LEU A 222 0.61 -1.32 -8.31
N THR A 223 0.09 -0.24 -7.74
CA THR A 223 0.89 0.82 -7.12
C THR A 223 1.25 0.45 -5.69
N VAL A 224 2.29 -0.33 -5.54
CA VAL A 224 2.81 -0.80 -4.25
C VAL A 224 4.05 -0.02 -3.86
N SER A 225 4.37 0.02 -2.57
CA SER A 225 5.64 0.56 -2.10
C SER A 225 6.76 -0.40 -2.47
N ALA A 226 7.66 0.06 -3.35
CA ALA A 226 8.75 -0.70 -3.93
C ALA A 226 10.07 0.04 -3.77
N TYR A 227 11.18 -0.71 -3.70
CA TYR A 227 12.52 -0.17 -3.55
C TYR A 227 13.07 0.30 -4.89
N LEU A 228 13.39 1.59 -4.98
CA LEU A 228 14.01 2.17 -6.18
C LEU A 228 15.51 1.83 -6.24
N GLN A 229 15.97 1.43 -7.41
CA GLN A 229 17.35 1.05 -7.69
C GLN A 229 17.95 1.82 -8.90
N GLY A 230 17.41 3.00 -9.18
CA GLY A 230 17.83 3.86 -10.29
C GLY A 230 16.65 4.36 -11.14
N GLU A 231 15.47 3.79 -10.95
CA GLU A 231 14.26 4.21 -11.65
C GLU A 231 13.96 5.68 -11.33
N TYR A 232 13.55 6.43 -12.34
CA TYR A 232 13.32 7.87 -12.29
C TYR A 232 14.54 8.70 -11.86
N GLY A 233 15.73 8.09 -11.75
CA GLY A 233 16.95 8.71 -11.21
C GLY A 233 17.07 8.63 -9.69
N GLU A 234 16.16 7.94 -9.01
CA GLU A 234 16.09 7.78 -7.56
C GLU A 234 16.60 6.40 -7.12
N SER A 235 17.15 6.29 -5.91
CA SER A 235 17.65 5.02 -5.36
C SER A 235 17.58 4.99 -3.85
N GLY A 236 17.47 3.80 -3.27
CA GLY A 236 17.57 3.60 -1.83
C GLY A 236 16.27 3.87 -1.06
N ILE A 237 15.16 4.08 -1.74
CA ILE A 237 13.90 4.54 -1.15
C ILE A 237 12.79 3.56 -1.51
N TYR A 238 11.93 3.25 -0.53
CA TYR A 238 10.64 2.61 -0.75
C TYR A 238 9.59 3.68 -0.99
N ILE A 239 8.81 3.56 -2.07
CA ILE A 239 7.82 4.55 -2.47
C ILE A 239 6.71 3.91 -3.33
N GLY A 240 5.51 4.45 -3.28
CA GLY A 240 4.37 3.98 -4.06
C GLY A 240 4.53 4.25 -5.55
N ILE A 241 4.71 3.21 -6.35
CA ILE A 241 4.88 3.27 -7.81
C ILE A 241 4.24 2.05 -8.49
N PRO A 242 3.89 2.15 -9.79
CA PRO A 242 3.37 1.00 -10.54
C PRO A 242 4.40 -0.11 -10.65
N CYS A 243 4.04 -1.31 -10.16
CA CYS A 243 4.88 -2.50 -10.22
C CYS A 243 4.11 -3.69 -10.77
N VAL A 244 4.77 -4.55 -11.52
CA VAL A 244 4.25 -5.86 -11.88
C VAL A 244 4.45 -6.80 -10.70
N VAL A 245 3.35 -7.30 -10.13
CA VAL A 245 3.34 -8.19 -8.97
C VAL A 245 2.92 -9.59 -9.39
N ASN A 246 3.68 -10.59 -8.98
CA ASN A 246 3.43 -12.00 -9.24
C ASN A 246 3.82 -12.87 -8.03
N ARG A 247 3.87 -14.18 -8.20
CA ARG A 247 4.23 -15.14 -7.13
C ARG A 247 5.61 -14.91 -6.50
N MET A 248 6.53 -14.27 -7.21
CA MET A 248 7.88 -13.98 -6.71
C MET A 248 7.95 -12.66 -5.93
N GLY A 249 6.85 -11.92 -5.86
CA GLY A 249 6.77 -10.57 -5.32
C GLY A 249 6.74 -9.52 -6.43
N ILE A 250 7.56 -8.49 -6.32
CA ILE A 250 7.72 -7.45 -7.36
C ILE A 250 8.60 -8.00 -8.46
N GLN A 251 8.02 -8.23 -9.64
CA GLN A 251 8.75 -8.71 -10.81
C GLN A 251 9.58 -7.60 -11.47
N ARG A 252 9.03 -6.39 -11.54
CA ARG A 252 9.67 -5.17 -12.04
C ARG A 252 8.84 -3.94 -11.74
N ILE A 253 9.50 -2.81 -11.68
CA ILE A 253 8.88 -1.49 -11.69
C ILE A 253 8.47 -1.14 -13.12
N VAL A 254 7.33 -0.46 -13.27
CA VAL A 254 6.85 0.06 -14.55
C VAL A 254 7.08 1.58 -14.53
N GLU A 255 8.18 2.01 -15.14
CA GLU A 255 8.45 3.44 -15.26
C GLU A 255 7.47 4.08 -16.24
N LEU A 256 6.66 5.01 -15.74
CA LEU A 256 5.78 5.84 -16.56
C LEU A 256 6.57 7.01 -17.14
N PRO A 257 6.28 7.45 -18.38
CA PRO A 257 6.96 8.61 -18.98
C PRO A 257 6.41 9.92 -18.37
N LEU A 258 6.88 10.25 -17.17
CA LEU A 258 6.45 11.43 -16.40
C LEU A 258 6.91 12.73 -17.07
N GLY A 259 6.04 13.76 -17.04
CA GLY A 259 6.39 15.12 -17.39
C GLY A 259 7.37 15.77 -16.39
N GLY A 260 7.92 16.94 -16.72
CA GLY A 260 8.92 17.59 -15.87
C GLY A 260 8.39 17.93 -14.47
N GLU A 261 7.17 18.43 -14.35
CA GLU A 261 6.54 18.74 -13.07
C GLU A 261 6.24 17.46 -12.26
N GLU A 262 5.75 16.40 -12.93
CA GLU A 262 5.47 15.12 -12.28
C GLU A 262 6.75 14.45 -11.76
N LYS A 263 7.86 14.54 -12.51
CA LYS A 263 9.18 14.09 -12.03
C LYS A 263 9.65 14.87 -10.81
N GLN A 264 9.43 16.17 -10.79
CA GLN A 264 9.79 17.01 -9.66
C GLN A 264 8.95 16.65 -8.43
N ARG A 265 7.66 16.36 -8.58
CA ARG A 265 6.78 15.89 -7.49
C ARG A 265 7.26 14.56 -6.94
N LEU A 266 7.64 13.61 -7.80
CA LEU A 266 8.21 12.33 -7.37
C LEU A 266 9.51 12.54 -6.59
N HIS A 267 10.43 13.36 -7.11
CA HIS A 267 11.68 13.68 -6.44
C HIS A 267 11.45 14.30 -5.05
N SER A 268 10.57 15.28 -4.95
CA SER A 268 10.22 15.89 -3.64
C SER A 268 9.61 14.90 -2.66
N SER A 269 8.83 13.94 -3.14
CA SER A 269 8.28 12.86 -2.33
C SER A 269 9.38 11.91 -1.84
N CYS A 270 10.36 11.59 -2.68
CA CYS A 270 11.54 10.81 -2.30
C CYS A 270 12.39 11.54 -1.24
N GLU A 271 12.66 12.83 -1.42
CA GLU A 271 13.41 13.64 -0.44
C GLU A 271 12.71 13.67 0.91
N MET A 272 11.38 13.81 0.94
CA MET A 272 10.63 13.83 2.18
C MET A 272 10.73 12.50 2.93
N LEU A 273 10.60 11.37 2.21
CA LEU A 273 10.77 10.03 2.80
C LEU A 273 12.17 9.82 3.35
N GLU A 274 13.21 10.21 2.60
CA GLU A 274 14.60 10.08 3.05
C GLU A 274 14.87 10.93 4.29
N ASN A 275 14.44 12.19 4.30
CA ASN A 275 14.60 13.08 5.46
C ASN A 275 13.90 12.51 6.69
N THR A 276 12.66 12.01 6.54
CA THR A 276 11.93 11.38 7.65
C THR A 276 12.62 10.12 8.14
N TYR A 277 13.19 9.33 7.22
CA TYR A 277 13.92 8.10 7.59
C TYR A 277 15.19 8.40 8.38
N GLN A 278 15.93 9.45 8.04
CA GLN A 278 17.17 9.84 8.73
C GLN A 278 16.94 10.33 10.16
N GLU A 279 15.72 10.68 10.55
CA GLU A 279 15.37 11.12 11.90
C GLU A 279 15.12 9.96 12.89
N ILE A 280 15.07 8.71 12.40
CA ILE A 280 14.76 7.51 13.19
C ILE A 280 15.95 6.56 13.29
#